data_4635177a9d2403f2752ee966345c2885
#
_entry.id   4635177a9d2403f2752ee966345c2885
#
_cell.length_a   1.000
_cell.length_b   1.000
_cell.length_c   1.000
_cell.angle_alpha   90.00
_cell.angle_beta   90.00
_cell.angle_gamma   90.00
#
_symmetry.space_group_name_H-M   'P 1'
#
loop_
_entity.id
_entity.type
_entity.pdbx_description
1 polymer ?
#
loop_
_entity_poly.entity_id
_entity_poly.type
_entity_poly.pdbx_seq_one_letter_code
_entity_poly.pdbx_strand_id
1 'polypeptide(L)'
;MKRTTNYALPTWEKSDFIQMSDFNDLTQKTDAALKANADAAQALQSGKADGAATGAALAALTKNLGTTGKNCRFSTGSYVGTGGYGQANARSLQFDFVPFLVFISSDNAHSSIGQSFLIRPFTQAEGQDGNKLLVTWTAHGVSWYTEKTISTAQNNRKDCTYQYFALGYDEPAE
;
A
#
# COMPACT_ATOMS: atom_id res chain seq x y z
N MET A 1 -55.68 25.49 -25.02
CA MET A 1 -54.82 25.28 -23.85
C MET A 1 -53.52 24.56 -24.27
N LYS A 2 -52.36 25.13 -23.99
CA LYS A 2 -51.05 24.56 -24.26
C LYS A 2 -50.53 23.81 -23.01
N ARG A 3 -49.43 23.11 -23.14
CA ARG A 3 -48.81 22.38 -22.03
C ARG A 3 -47.31 22.75 -21.91
N THR A 4 -46.77 22.71 -20.69
CA THR A 4 -45.35 22.88 -20.45
C THR A 4 -44.56 21.69 -20.97
N THR A 5 -43.30 21.92 -21.39
CA THR A 5 -42.44 20.91 -22.01
C THR A 5 -42.07 19.77 -21.05
N ASN A 6 -41.75 20.07 -19.79
CA ASN A 6 -41.20 19.08 -18.87
C ASN A 6 -42.23 18.24 -18.14
N TYR A 7 -43.29 18.87 -17.64
CA TYR A 7 -44.27 18.19 -16.77
C TYR A 7 -45.69 18.15 -17.40
N ALA A 8 -45.82 18.61 -18.67
CA ALA A 8 -47.12 18.66 -19.38
C ALA A 8 -48.22 19.38 -18.58
N LEU A 9 -47.82 20.35 -17.72
CA LEU A 9 -48.80 21.15 -16.98
C LEU A 9 -49.57 22.07 -17.91
N PRO A 10 -50.85 22.33 -17.66
CA PRO A 10 -51.64 23.22 -18.51
C PRO A 10 -51.10 24.65 -18.47
N THR A 11 -51.08 25.31 -19.61
CA THR A 11 -50.83 26.73 -19.75
C THR A 11 -52.03 27.34 -20.48
N TRP A 12 -52.53 28.47 -19.95
CA TRP A 12 -53.75 29.10 -20.44
C TRP A 12 -53.41 30.36 -21.21
N GLU A 13 -54.09 30.54 -22.28
CA GLU A 13 -54.11 31.81 -23.06
C GLU A 13 -55.42 32.56 -22.76
N LYS A 14 -55.43 33.86 -23.08
CA LYS A 14 -56.57 34.75 -22.78
C LYS A 14 -57.89 34.28 -23.41
N SER A 15 -57.85 33.49 -24.49
CA SER A 15 -58.95 32.89 -25.18
C SER A 15 -59.41 31.55 -24.65
N ASP A 16 -58.65 30.93 -23.72
CA ASP A 16 -58.99 29.61 -23.20
C ASP A 16 -60.11 29.68 -22.17
N PHE A 17 -61.04 28.76 -22.24
CA PHE A 17 -62.05 28.56 -21.22
C PHE A 17 -61.54 27.57 -20.18
N ILE A 18 -61.29 28.07 -18.97
CA ILE A 18 -60.68 27.30 -17.88
C ILE A 18 -61.79 26.50 -17.19
N GLN A 19 -61.61 25.17 -17.11
CA GLN A 19 -62.52 24.29 -16.38
C GLN A 19 -61.95 23.84 -15.06
N MET A 20 -62.79 23.45 -14.12
CA MET A 20 -62.36 22.88 -12.84
C MET A 20 -61.51 21.63 -13.03
N SER A 21 -61.76 20.84 -14.08
CA SER A 21 -60.94 19.68 -14.45
C SER A 21 -59.50 20.06 -14.79
N ASP A 22 -59.25 21.24 -15.35
CA ASP A 22 -57.88 21.70 -15.69
C ASP A 22 -57.07 22.01 -14.44
N PHE A 23 -57.71 22.58 -13.41
CA PHE A 23 -57.08 22.79 -12.10
C PHE A 23 -56.81 21.51 -11.37
N ASN A 24 -57.76 20.55 -11.40
CA ASN A 24 -57.60 19.25 -10.79
C ASN A 24 -56.48 18.46 -11.46
N ASP A 25 -56.36 18.49 -12.79
CA ASP A 25 -55.27 17.87 -13.56
C ASP A 25 -53.91 18.49 -13.20
N LEU A 26 -53.85 19.83 -13.10
CA LEU A 26 -52.66 20.54 -12.66
C LEU A 26 -52.21 20.11 -11.24
N THR A 27 -53.17 20.09 -10.30
CA THR A 27 -52.89 19.75 -8.90
C THR A 27 -52.42 18.30 -8.79
N GLN A 28 -53.06 17.36 -9.44
CA GLN A 28 -52.69 15.93 -9.42
C GLN A 28 -51.30 15.69 -10.04
N LYS A 29 -51.01 16.31 -11.18
CA LYS A 29 -49.68 16.20 -11.82
C LYS A 29 -48.56 16.82 -10.98
N THR A 30 -48.85 17.96 -10.36
CA THR A 30 -47.88 18.62 -9.46
C THR A 30 -47.63 17.76 -8.24
N ASP A 31 -48.66 17.24 -7.59
CA ASP A 31 -48.53 16.36 -6.42
C ASP A 31 -47.76 15.10 -6.77
N ALA A 32 -48.09 14.42 -7.87
CA ALA A 32 -47.35 13.25 -8.33
C ALA A 32 -45.87 13.52 -8.63
N ALA A 33 -45.57 14.66 -9.25
CA ALA A 33 -44.19 15.05 -9.52
C ALA A 33 -43.39 15.38 -8.25
N LEU A 34 -44.02 16.07 -7.28
CA LEU A 34 -43.43 16.36 -6.00
C LEU A 34 -43.14 15.08 -5.19
N LYS A 35 -44.12 14.16 -5.20
CA LYS A 35 -43.95 12.86 -4.55
C LYS A 35 -42.81 12.06 -5.20
N ALA A 36 -42.72 11.97 -6.50
CA ALA A 36 -41.63 11.29 -7.19
C ALA A 36 -40.26 11.90 -6.88
N ASN A 37 -40.18 13.23 -6.82
CA ASN A 37 -38.95 13.90 -6.44
C ASN A 37 -38.56 13.63 -4.98
N ALA A 38 -39.52 13.62 -4.05
CA ALA A 38 -39.28 13.30 -2.64
C ALA A 38 -38.79 11.84 -2.50
N ASP A 39 -39.40 10.90 -3.21
CA ASP A 39 -39.00 9.49 -3.19
C ASP A 39 -37.58 9.30 -3.79
N ALA A 40 -37.28 9.99 -4.88
CA ALA A 40 -35.94 9.96 -5.48
C ALA A 40 -34.88 10.57 -4.56
N ALA A 41 -35.20 11.67 -3.87
CA ALA A 41 -34.29 12.27 -2.89
C ALA A 41 -34.04 11.35 -1.69
N GLN A 42 -35.09 10.67 -1.20
CA GLN A 42 -34.97 9.70 -0.12
C GLN A 42 -34.15 8.47 -0.55
N ALA A 43 -34.37 7.96 -1.76
CA ALA A 43 -33.59 6.85 -2.32
C ALA A 43 -32.12 7.21 -2.47
N LEU A 44 -31.80 8.41 -2.97
CA LEU A 44 -30.44 8.94 -3.04
C LEU A 44 -29.79 9.06 -1.67
N GLN A 45 -30.53 9.54 -0.67
CA GLN A 45 -30.03 9.67 0.71
C GLN A 45 -29.77 8.30 1.35
N SER A 46 -30.65 7.32 1.10
CA SER A 46 -30.50 5.94 1.59
C SER A 46 -29.36 5.19 0.90
N GLY A 47 -29.15 5.45 -0.41
CA GLY A 47 -28.06 4.84 -1.19
C GLY A 47 -26.71 5.53 -1.03
N LYS A 48 -26.68 6.72 -0.42
CA LYS A 48 -25.44 7.44 -0.18
C LYS A 48 -24.71 6.79 0.98
N ALA A 49 -23.46 6.38 0.73
CA ALA A 49 -22.61 5.83 1.78
C ALA A 49 -22.56 6.81 2.99
N ASP A 50 -22.80 6.30 4.17
CA ASP A 50 -22.64 7.08 5.39
C ASP A 50 -21.19 7.56 5.48
N GLY A 51 -21.01 8.87 5.42
CA GLY A 51 -19.68 9.49 5.46
C GLY A 51 -18.92 9.14 6.75
N ALA A 52 -19.63 8.99 7.86
CA ALA A 52 -19.04 8.59 9.13
C ALA A 52 -18.60 7.12 9.10
N ALA A 53 -19.45 6.22 8.61
CA ALA A 53 -19.12 4.80 8.46
C ALA A 53 -18.00 4.56 7.44
N THR A 54 -18.02 5.28 6.31
CA THR A 54 -16.96 5.23 5.30
C THR A 54 -15.65 5.77 5.86
N GLY A 55 -15.68 6.88 6.60
CA GLY A 55 -14.51 7.43 7.27
C GLY A 55 -13.91 6.48 8.31
N ALA A 56 -14.76 5.84 9.13
CA ALA A 56 -14.33 4.83 10.10
C ALA A 56 -13.72 3.60 9.43
N ALA A 57 -14.31 3.11 8.33
CA ALA A 57 -13.77 1.99 7.56
C ALA A 57 -12.43 2.33 6.92
N LEU A 58 -12.29 3.53 6.36
CA LEU A 58 -11.02 4.01 5.80
C LEU A 58 -9.95 4.18 6.88
N ALA A 59 -10.30 4.72 8.04
CA ALA A 59 -9.38 4.84 9.18
C ALA A 59 -8.94 3.47 9.68
N ALA A 60 -9.85 2.49 9.77
CA ALA A 60 -9.53 1.11 10.14
C ALA A 60 -8.62 0.44 9.09
N LEU A 61 -8.88 0.68 7.80
CA LEU A 61 -8.03 0.18 6.73
C LEU A 61 -6.63 0.80 6.79
N THR A 62 -6.54 2.12 6.95
CA THR A 62 -5.26 2.84 7.12
C THR A 62 -4.51 2.32 8.35
N LYS A 63 -5.21 2.13 9.47
CA LYS A 63 -4.63 1.56 10.68
C LYS A 63 -4.08 0.14 10.46
N ASN A 64 -4.74 -0.67 9.65
CA ASN A 64 -4.31 -2.05 9.39
C ASN A 64 -3.26 -2.16 8.28
N LEU A 65 -3.21 -1.22 7.34
CA LEU A 65 -2.34 -1.25 6.16
C LEU A 65 -1.25 -0.17 6.16
N GLY A 66 -1.39 0.94 6.88
CA GLY A 66 -0.52 2.10 6.73
C GLY A 66 0.34 2.47 7.92
N THR A 67 -0.19 2.49 9.12
CA THR A 67 0.47 3.11 10.28
C THR A 67 0.74 2.18 11.46
N THR A 68 0.42 0.91 11.36
CA THR A 68 0.50 -0.03 12.50
C THR A 68 1.63 -1.05 12.44
N GLY A 69 2.60 -0.85 11.56
CA GLY A 69 3.75 -1.75 11.44
C GLY A 69 3.41 -3.15 10.92
N LYS A 70 2.22 -3.34 10.33
CA LYS A 70 1.76 -4.63 9.81
C LYS A 70 1.92 -4.79 8.31
N ASN A 71 2.32 -3.74 7.60
CA ASN A 71 2.58 -3.83 6.17
C ASN A 71 3.85 -4.59 5.90
N CYS A 72 3.78 -5.55 5.00
CA CYS A 72 4.97 -6.13 4.43
C CYS A 72 5.64 -5.09 3.52
N ARG A 73 6.87 -4.72 3.88
CA ARG A 73 7.73 -3.85 3.07
C ARG A 73 8.78 -4.71 2.38
N PHE A 74 9.17 -4.30 1.20
CA PHE A 74 10.30 -4.92 0.51
C PHE A 74 11.23 -3.86 -0.08
N SER A 75 12.51 -4.21 -0.19
CA SER A 75 13.51 -3.41 -0.85
C SER A 75 14.45 -4.31 -1.65
N THR A 76 14.88 -3.82 -2.79
CA THR A 76 15.89 -4.47 -3.61
C THR A 76 16.99 -3.49 -3.91
N GLY A 77 18.19 -3.98 -4.08
CA GLY A 77 19.33 -3.14 -4.45
C GLY A 77 20.58 -3.96 -4.66
N SER A 78 21.68 -3.26 -4.82
CA SER A 78 22.98 -3.89 -5.03
C SER A 78 24.09 -3.11 -4.33
N TYR A 79 25.20 -3.79 -4.09
CA TYR A 79 26.44 -3.16 -3.66
C TYR A 79 27.64 -3.86 -4.32
N VAL A 80 28.74 -3.15 -4.41
CA VAL A 80 30.01 -3.71 -4.91
C VAL A 80 30.88 -4.09 -3.70
N GLY A 81 31.45 -5.28 -3.75
CA GLY A 81 32.37 -5.76 -2.73
C GLY A 81 33.69 -4.99 -2.75
N THR A 82 34.23 -4.76 -1.57
CA THR A 82 35.48 -4.00 -1.38
C THR A 82 36.72 -4.87 -1.21
N GLY A 83 36.54 -6.17 -1.03
CA GLY A 83 37.64 -7.12 -0.75
C GLY A 83 38.01 -7.21 0.74
N GLY A 84 37.42 -6.37 1.59
CA GLY A 84 37.65 -6.43 3.02
C GLY A 84 36.97 -7.64 3.69
N TYR A 85 37.50 -8.07 4.82
CA TYR A 85 36.94 -9.15 5.65
C TYR A 85 37.09 -8.83 7.14
N GLY A 86 36.40 -9.61 7.96
CA GLY A 86 36.41 -9.44 9.41
C GLY A 86 35.54 -8.29 9.91
N GLN A 87 35.50 -8.12 11.24
CA GLN A 87 34.61 -7.16 11.90
C GLN A 87 34.90 -5.71 11.51
N ALA A 88 36.17 -5.34 11.33
CA ALA A 88 36.55 -4.00 10.90
C ALA A 88 36.07 -3.62 9.49
N ASN A 89 35.73 -4.61 8.68
CA ASN A 89 35.20 -4.46 7.33
C ASN A 89 33.78 -5.05 7.19
N ALA A 90 33.01 -5.04 8.29
CA ALA A 90 31.63 -5.53 8.29
C ALA A 90 30.81 -4.84 7.19
N ARG A 91 30.00 -5.62 6.49
CA ARG A 91 29.03 -5.10 5.52
C ARG A 91 27.74 -4.73 6.24
N SER A 92 27.06 -3.72 5.74
CA SER A 92 25.78 -3.30 6.30
C SER A 92 24.82 -2.84 5.22
N LEU A 93 23.54 -3.01 5.49
CA LEU A 93 22.43 -2.45 4.72
C LEU A 93 21.49 -1.70 5.66
N GLN A 94 20.95 -0.58 5.17
CA GLN A 94 19.98 0.25 5.88
C GLN A 94 18.69 0.33 5.06
N PHE A 95 17.56 0.37 5.77
CA PHE A 95 16.22 0.38 5.19
C PHE A 95 15.38 1.47 5.87
N ASP A 96 14.27 1.83 5.27
CA ASP A 96 13.24 2.72 5.82
C ASP A 96 12.14 1.95 6.59
N PHE A 97 12.39 0.67 6.89
CA PHE A 97 11.50 -0.24 7.61
C PHE A 97 12.30 -1.20 8.50
N VAL A 98 11.63 -1.94 9.35
CA VAL A 98 12.26 -2.96 10.21
C VAL A 98 12.48 -4.24 9.40
N PRO A 99 13.72 -4.57 8.98
CA PRO A 99 13.98 -5.75 8.19
C PRO A 99 13.92 -7.01 9.05
N PHE A 100 13.27 -8.08 8.55
CA PHE A 100 13.28 -9.41 9.18
C PHE A 100 13.95 -10.49 8.34
N LEU A 101 14.05 -10.28 7.01
CA LEU A 101 14.75 -11.17 6.09
C LEU A 101 15.55 -10.33 5.09
N VAL A 102 16.82 -10.69 4.93
CA VAL A 102 17.65 -10.14 3.85
C VAL A 102 18.31 -11.30 3.12
N PHE A 103 17.98 -11.45 1.85
CA PHE A 103 18.65 -12.37 0.94
C PHE A 103 19.72 -11.61 0.15
N ILE A 104 20.90 -12.19 0.05
CA ILE A 104 22.03 -11.63 -0.69
C ILE A 104 22.51 -12.68 -1.67
N SER A 105 22.75 -12.29 -2.92
CA SER A 105 23.30 -13.15 -3.95
C SER A 105 24.35 -12.40 -4.78
N SER A 106 25.39 -13.07 -5.19
CA SER A 106 26.37 -12.53 -6.15
C SER A 106 26.05 -12.98 -7.55
N ASP A 107 26.29 -12.11 -8.52
CA ASP A 107 26.18 -12.42 -9.95
C ASP A 107 27.44 -13.10 -10.52
N ASN A 108 28.37 -13.47 -9.67
CA ASN A 108 29.72 -13.84 -10.09
C ASN A 108 29.76 -15.26 -10.68
N ALA A 109 29.99 -15.32 -11.99
CA ALA A 109 30.19 -16.54 -12.78
C ALA A 109 31.44 -17.36 -12.41
N HIS A 110 32.19 -16.99 -11.39
CA HIS A 110 33.41 -17.67 -10.99
C HIS A 110 33.15 -18.60 -9.76
N SER A 111 32.72 -19.79 -10.06
CA SER A 111 32.76 -21.05 -9.31
C SER A 111 31.81 -21.28 -8.12
N SER A 112 31.22 -20.32 -7.48
CA SER A 112 30.12 -20.59 -6.53
C SER A 112 29.21 -19.37 -6.38
N ILE A 113 27.93 -19.58 -6.55
CA ILE A 113 26.92 -18.55 -6.30
C ILE A 113 26.86 -18.35 -4.79
N GLY A 114 27.45 -17.23 -4.32
CA GLY A 114 27.36 -16.85 -2.93
C GLY A 114 25.95 -16.40 -2.62
N GLN A 115 25.21 -17.21 -1.88
CA GLN A 115 23.89 -16.87 -1.38
C GLN A 115 23.90 -16.86 0.14
N SER A 116 23.27 -15.87 0.73
CA SER A 116 23.10 -15.78 2.19
C SER A 116 21.71 -15.31 2.56
N PHE A 117 21.14 -15.97 3.55
CA PHE A 117 19.87 -15.58 4.16
C PHE A 117 20.13 -15.07 5.57
N LEU A 118 19.91 -13.78 5.78
CA LEU A 118 19.97 -13.16 7.09
C LEU A 118 18.55 -13.04 7.61
N ILE A 119 18.23 -13.72 8.71
CA ILE A 119 16.87 -13.81 9.26
C ILE A 119 16.90 -13.30 10.71
N ARG A 120 16.12 -12.26 11.00
CA ARG A 120 15.92 -11.75 12.35
C ARG A 120 15.08 -12.74 13.20
N PRO A 121 15.41 -13.01 14.46
CA PRO A 121 16.44 -12.38 15.27
C PRO A 121 17.80 -13.10 15.28
N PHE A 122 18.05 -14.01 14.35
CA PHE A 122 19.28 -14.79 14.37
C PHE A 122 20.54 -13.90 14.23
N THR A 123 21.52 -14.17 15.06
CA THR A 123 22.82 -13.48 15.07
C THR A 123 23.88 -14.22 14.26
N GLN A 124 23.49 -15.29 13.58
CA GLN A 124 24.37 -16.10 12.73
C GLN A 124 23.62 -16.50 11.49
N ALA A 125 24.32 -16.55 10.37
CA ALA A 125 23.85 -17.02 9.09
C ALA A 125 24.96 -17.80 8.37
N GLU A 126 24.59 -18.43 7.26
CA GLU A 126 25.55 -19.05 6.36
C GLU A 126 25.93 -18.07 5.25
N GLY A 127 27.21 -17.91 5.07
CA GLY A 127 27.80 -17.16 3.95
C GLY A 127 28.20 -18.10 2.83
N GLN A 128 28.94 -17.56 1.87
CA GLN A 128 29.43 -18.35 0.74
C GLN A 128 30.31 -19.52 1.24
N ASP A 129 30.18 -20.67 0.56
CA ASP A 129 30.94 -21.90 0.83
C ASP A 129 30.76 -22.46 2.28
N GLY A 130 29.56 -22.27 2.84
CA GLY A 130 29.24 -22.76 4.18
C GLY A 130 29.94 -22.01 5.33
N ASN A 131 30.52 -20.86 5.03
CA ASN A 131 31.20 -20.07 6.06
C ASN A 131 30.20 -19.35 6.96
N LYS A 132 30.50 -19.33 8.25
CA LYS A 132 29.70 -18.64 9.26
C LYS A 132 29.78 -17.13 9.09
N LEU A 133 28.61 -16.48 9.06
CA LEU A 133 28.44 -15.05 9.20
C LEU A 133 27.95 -14.70 10.60
N LEU A 134 28.56 -13.71 11.22
CA LEU A 134 28.06 -13.07 12.41
C LEU A 134 27.19 -11.88 12.00
N VAL A 135 25.96 -11.84 12.49
CA VAL A 135 24.94 -10.89 12.08
C VAL A 135 24.51 -10.03 13.26
N THR A 136 24.41 -8.73 13.03
CA THR A 136 23.90 -7.78 14.00
C THR A 136 22.75 -6.99 13.38
N TRP A 137 21.62 -6.91 14.10
CA TRP A 137 20.43 -6.18 13.69
C TRP A 137 20.31 -4.86 14.45
N THR A 138 19.95 -3.80 13.75
CA THR A 138 19.50 -2.53 14.33
C THR A 138 18.01 -2.36 14.01
N ALA A 139 17.36 -1.28 14.49
CA ALA A 139 15.96 -1.01 14.16
C ALA A 139 15.74 -1.09 12.64
N HIS A 140 16.53 -0.38 11.86
CA HIS A 140 16.36 -0.23 10.42
C HIS A 140 17.48 -0.84 9.58
N GLY A 141 18.28 -1.73 10.15
CA GLY A 141 19.43 -2.23 9.40
C GLY A 141 19.91 -3.60 9.85
N VAL A 142 20.82 -4.11 9.06
CA VAL A 142 21.57 -5.32 9.35
C VAL A 142 23.02 -5.13 8.98
N SER A 143 23.92 -5.69 9.78
CA SER A 143 25.34 -5.78 9.46
C SER A 143 25.83 -7.22 9.67
N TRP A 144 26.84 -7.59 8.91
CA TRP A 144 27.43 -8.93 9.01
C TRP A 144 28.91 -8.92 8.67
N TYR A 145 29.62 -9.88 9.24
CA TYR A 145 31.00 -10.18 8.94
C TYR A 145 31.33 -11.66 9.18
N THR A 146 32.48 -12.11 8.71
CA THR A 146 33.03 -13.42 9.01
C THR A 146 34.35 -13.27 9.80
N GLU A 147 34.65 -14.23 10.66
CA GLU A 147 35.95 -14.35 11.31
C GLU A 147 37.02 -14.98 10.40
N LYS A 148 36.62 -15.44 9.22
CA LYS A 148 37.55 -15.94 8.21
C LYS A 148 38.29 -14.81 7.52
N THR A 149 39.52 -15.08 7.10
CA THR A 149 40.38 -14.12 6.40
C THR A 149 40.12 -14.07 4.89
N ILE A 150 38.87 -14.26 4.48
CA ILE A 150 38.45 -14.37 3.10
C ILE A 150 37.21 -13.50 2.87
N SER A 151 37.31 -12.50 2.00
CA SER A 151 36.24 -11.56 1.70
C SER A 151 35.01 -12.18 1.03
N THR A 152 35.18 -13.25 0.25
CA THR A 152 34.09 -13.99 -0.36
C THR A 152 33.16 -14.59 0.70
N ALA A 153 33.72 -15.08 1.81
CA ALA A 153 32.94 -15.68 2.91
C ALA A 153 31.94 -14.69 3.55
N GLN A 154 32.18 -13.39 3.43
CA GLN A 154 31.23 -12.36 3.95
C GLN A 154 30.50 -11.59 2.83
N ASN A 155 30.40 -12.16 1.63
CA ASN A 155 29.77 -11.51 0.47
C ASN A 155 30.40 -10.14 0.16
N ASN A 156 31.73 -10.06 0.18
CA ASN A 156 32.46 -8.81 0.01
C ASN A 156 33.71 -8.94 -0.88
N ARG A 157 33.71 -9.86 -1.84
CA ARG A 157 34.80 -10.00 -2.81
C ARG A 157 34.97 -8.70 -3.59
N LYS A 158 36.22 -8.27 -3.75
CA LYS A 158 36.56 -7.04 -4.47
C LYS A 158 36.00 -7.06 -5.90
N ASP A 159 35.39 -5.94 -6.28
CA ASP A 159 34.82 -5.69 -7.62
C ASP A 159 33.70 -6.66 -8.06
N CYS A 160 33.12 -7.42 -7.11
CA CYS A 160 31.93 -8.24 -7.34
C CYS A 160 30.68 -7.48 -6.96
N THR A 161 29.67 -7.56 -7.80
CA THR A 161 28.34 -7.03 -7.51
C THR A 161 27.51 -8.05 -6.75
N TYR A 162 26.92 -7.62 -5.65
CA TYR A 162 25.98 -8.37 -4.85
C TYR A 162 24.61 -7.74 -4.97
N GLN A 163 23.62 -8.52 -5.34
CA GLN A 163 22.21 -8.14 -5.32
C GLN A 163 21.61 -8.52 -3.97
N TYR A 164 20.70 -7.70 -3.46
CA TYR A 164 19.94 -8.07 -2.27
C TYR A 164 18.44 -7.88 -2.47
N PHE A 165 17.69 -8.66 -1.73
CA PHE A 165 16.27 -8.52 -1.54
C PHE A 165 15.98 -8.56 -0.04
N ALA A 166 15.27 -7.56 0.45
CA ALA A 166 14.90 -7.47 1.86
C ALA A 166 13.39 -7.42 2.05
N LEU A 167 12.91 -8.15 3.05
CA LEU A 167 11.55 -8.09 3.55
C LEU A 167 11.54 -7.56 4.98
N GLY A 168 10.52 -6.81 5.29
CA GLY A 168 10.32 -6.22 6.60
C GLY A 168 8.90 -5.74 6.83
N TYR A 169 8.72 -4.93 7.85
CA TYR A 169 7.45 -4.31 8.21
C TYR A 169 7.69 -2.88 8.70
N ASP A 170 6.66 -2.04 8.59
CA ASP A 170 6.70 -0.70 9.14
C ASP A 170 6.83 -0.74 10.67
N GLU A 171 7.54 0.21 11.26
CA GLU A 171 7.51 0.37 12.71
C GLU A 171 6.09 0.67 13.18
N PRO A 172 5.66 0.12 14.33
CA PRO A 172 4.44 0.59 14.97
C PRO A 172 4.56 2.10 15.23
N ALA A 173 3.53 2.86 14.90
CA ALA A 173 3.45 4.24 15.35
C ALA A 173 3.47 4.25 16.89
N GLU A 174 4.41 4.98 17.49
CA GLU A 174 4.47 5.22 18.92
C GLU A 174 3.21 5.95 19.43
#